data_fabc65ac910bfb4e14cc4b4468c382fd
#
_entry.id   fabc65ac910bfb4e14cc4b4468c382fd
#
_cell.length_a   1.000
_cell.length_b   1.000
_cell.length_c   1.000
_cell.angle_alpha   90.00
_cell.angle_beta   90.00
_cell.angle_gamma   90.00
#
_symmetry.space_group_name_H-M   'P 1'
#
loop_
_entity.id
_entity.type
_entity.pdbx_description
1 polymer ?
#
loop_
_entity_poly.entity_id
_entity_poly.type
_entity_poly.pdbx_seq_one_letter_code
_entity_poly.pdbx_strand_id
1 'polypeptide(L)'
;MPVLVVYASKHGATREIAERVAQTIVAAGQQAQARPMTAAGDLAGYDAFVIGSAVYTGHWQKEAAEFVRRNRAVLAGHPVWLFSSGPLGTEPAGAEGRDLTVAAEPRELAEFTEAIHPRGHRVFFGVLDPGRLRLGERAIRKLPAGRALLPEGDFRDWAQIEAWARGIARDPALGTGGAGGTGADS
;
A
#
# COMPACT_ATOMS: atom_id res chain seq x y z
N MET A 1 18.10 1.19 8.30
CA MET A 1 17.28 2.41 8.09
C MET A 1 15.82 2.07 8.37
N PRO A 2 15.13 2.77 9.28
CA PRO A 2 13.74 2.46 9.60
C PRO A 2 12.79 2.90 8.49
N VAL A 3 11.95 1.95 8.04
CA VAL A 3 10.91 2.15 7.04
C VAL A 3 9.56 2.25 7.73
N LEU A 4 8.80 3.30 7.47
CA LEU A 4 7.41 3.39 7.92
C LEU A 4 6.46 2.98 6.80
N VAL A 5 5.66 1.95 7.06
CA VAL A 5 4.56 1.54 6.18
C VAL A 5 3.27 2.12 6.74
N VAL A 6 2.73 3.17 6.10
CA VAL A 6 1.45 3.78 6.52
C VAL A 6 0.33 3.38 5.59
N TYR A 7 -0.85 3.19 6.17
CA TYR A 7 -2.00 2.74 5.40
C TYR A 7 -3.32 3.40 5.83
N ALA A 8 -4.20 3.57 4.84
CA ALA A 8 -5.61 3.87 5.03
C ALA A 8 -6.43 2.64 4.63
N SER A 9 -7.21 2.09 5.55
CA SER A 9 -7.95 0.85 5.35
C SER A 9 -9.35 0.91 5.96
N LYS A 10 -10.36 0.70 5.13
CA LYS A 10 -11.77 0.73 5.57
C LYS A 10 -12.25 -0.64 6.09
N HIS A 11 -11.81 -1.72 5.45
CA HIS A 11 -12.29 -3.10 5.71
C HIS A 11 -11.16 -4.07 6.10
N GLY A 12 -9.95 -3.57 6.31
CA GLY A 12 -8.80 -4.35 6.78
C GLY A 12 -7.89 -4.92 5.70
N ALA A 13 -8.31 -5.00 4.43
CA ALA A 13 -7.49 -5.58 3.36
C ALA A 13 -6.16 -4.84 3.17
N THR A 14 -6.21 -3.51 3.05
CA THR A 14 -5.02 -2.67 2.91
C THR A 14 -4.11 -2.75 4.13
N ARG A 15 -4.69 -2.88 5.35
CA ARG A 15 -3.94 -3.08 6.58
C ARG A 15 -3.11 -4.36 6.51
N GLU A 16 -3.74 -5.47 6.17
CA GLU A 16 -3.08 -6.78 6.10
C GLU A 16 -1.96 -6.79 5.04
N ILE A 17 -2.16 -6.09 3.91
CA ILE A 17 -1.10 -5.89 2.91
C ILE A 17 0.06 -5.09 3.52
N ALA A 18 -0.22 -3.96 4.19
CA ALA A 18 0.79 -3.11 4.80
C ALA A 18 1.60 -3.86 5.89
N GLU A 19 0.92 -4.64 6.72
CA GLU A 19 1.54 -5.48 7.75
C GLU A 19 2.46 -6.54 7.10
N ARG A 20 2.01 -7.22 6.02
CA ARG A 20 2.84 -8.18 5.28
C ARG A 20 4.05 -7.53 4.63
N VAL A 21 3.90 -6.33 4.06
CA VAL A 21 5.01 -5.55 3.49
C VAL A 21 6.05 -5.24 4.57
N ALA A 22 5.63 -4.72 5.73
CA ALA A 22 6.54 -4.43 6.82
C ALA A 22 7.26 -5.69 7.33
N GLN A 23 6.54 -6.79 7.55
CA GLN A 23 7.12 -8.08 7.97
C GLN A 23 8.16 -8.60 6.97
N THR A 24 7.87 -8.47 5.67
CA THR A 24 8.78 -8.91 4.61
C THR A 24 10.04 -8.06 4.56
N ILE A 25 9.92 -6.74 4.76
CA ILE A 25 11.06 -5.81 4.84
C ILE A 25 11.94 -6.17 6.06
N VAL A 26 11.32 -6.48 7.21
CA VAL A 26 12.05 -6.92 8.41
C VAL A 26 12.75 -8.25 8.17
N ALA A 27 12.08 -9.22 7.56
CA ALA A 27 12.67 -10.52 7.22
C ALA A 27 13.84 -10.40 6.22
N ALA A 28 13.90 -9.32 5.45
CA ALA A 28 15.00 -9.00 4.55
C ALA A 28 16.16 -8.21 5.20
N GLY A 29 16.11 -8.03 6.53
CA GLY A 29 17.20 -7.42 7.32
C GLY A 29 17.12 -5.92 7.55
N GLN A 30 16.03 -5.27 7.13
CA GLN A 30 15.77 -3.85 7.40
C GLN A 30 14.87 -3.68 8.63
N GLN A 31 14.78 -2.47 9.16
CA GLN A 31 13.78 -2.13 10.18
C GLN A 31 12.52 -1.59 9.50
N ALA A 32 11.38 -2.12 9.86
CA ALA A 32 10.10 -1.62 9.33
C ALA A 32 8.96 -1.81 10.34
N GLN A 33 7.98 -0.93 10.28
CA GLN A 33 6.72 -1.09 11.02
C GLN A 33 5.54 -0.58 10.21
N ALA A 34 4.38 -1.23 10.36
CA ALA A 34 3.13 -0.80 9.76
C ALA A 34 2.28 -0.04 10.78
N ARG A 35 1.72 1.11 10.35
CA ARG A 35 0.81 1.93 11.17
C ARG A 35 -0.35 2.48 10.34
N PRO A 36 -1.54 2.61 10.92
CA PRO A 36 -2.60 3.38 10.27
C PRO A 36 -2.18 4.86 10.20
N MET A 37 -2.57 5.56 9.14
CA MET A 37 -2.21 6.97 8.95
C MET A 37 -2.63 7.87 10.10
N THR A 38 -3.74 7.53 10.76
CA THR A 38 -4.24 8.24 11.95
C THR A 38 -3.33 8.12 13.18
N ALA A 39 -2.42 7.15 13.19
CA ALA A 39 -1.47 6.89 14.26
C ALA A 39 -0.02 6.89 13.77
N ALA A 40 0.26 7.51 12.62
CA ALA A 40 1.62 7.59 12.06
C ALA A 40 2.60 8.33 12.98
N GLY A 41 2.09 9.34 13.70
CA GLY A 41 2.91 10.14 14.62
C GLY A 41 3.91 11.04 13.89
N ASP A 42 5.04 11.30 14.53
CA ASP A 42 6.15 12.03 13.94
C ASP A 42 6.89 11.17 12.91
N LEU A 43 7.16 11.74 11.74
CA LEU A 43 7.86 11.08 10.64
C LEU A 43 9.39 11.23 10.71
N ALA A 44 9.91 12.10 11.56
CA ALA A 44 11.34 12.43 11.64
C ALA A 44 12.25 11.23 12.02
N GLY A 45 11.67 10.18 12.60
CA GLY A 45 12.42 8.97 12.97
C GLY A 45 12.53 7.91 11.86
N TYR A 46 12.08 8.21 10.64
CA TYR A 46 12.05 7.27 9.53
C TYR A 46 12.83 7.79 8.34
N ASP A 47 13.55 6.89 7.69
CA ASP A 47 14.40 7.18 6.55
C ASP A 47 13.73 6.87 5.21
N ALA A 48 12.63 6.14 5.23
CA ALA A 48 11.86 5.78 4.03
C ALA A 48 10.39 5.47 4.36
N PHE A 49 9.54 5.58 3.34
CA PHE A 49 8.10 5.45 3.50
C PHE A 49 7.49 4.52 2.45
N VAL A 50 6.58 3.68 2.90
CA VAL A 50 5.65 2.94 2.03
C VAL A 50 4.24 3.40 2.38
N ILE A 51 3.50 3.92 1.39
CA ILE A 51 2.20 4.54 1.63
C ILE A 51 1.14 3.77 0.85
N GLY A 52 0.14 3.24 1.54
CA GLY A 52 -0.92 2.44 0.96
C GLY A 52 -2.33 2.91 1.24
N SER A 53 -3.19 2.81 0.24
CA SER A 53 -4.62 3.10 0.40
C SER A 53 -5.47 2.15 -0.42
N ALA A 54 -6.67 1.87 0.07
CA ALA A 54 -7.71 1.31 -0.77
C ALA A 54 -8.21 2.36 -1.77
N VAL A 55 -8.54 1.90 -2.98
CA VAL A 55 -9.13 2.74 -4.04
C VAL A 55 -10.63 2.50 -4.08
N TYR A 56 -11.39 3.58 -4.00
CA TYR A 56 -12.84 3.58 -4.18
C TYR A 56 -13.23 4.61 -5.26
N THR A 57 -13.96 4.18 -6.26
CA THR A 57 -14.40 5.04 -7.38
C THR A 57 -13.27 5.82 -8.05
N GLY A 58 -12.08 5.20 -8.14
CA GLY A 58 -10.89 5.82 -8.73
C GLY A 58 -10.15 6.81 -7.82
N HIS A 59 -10.44 6.83 -6.52
CA HIS A 59 -9.79 7.72 -5.56
C HIS A 59 -9.20 6.93 -4.38
N TRP A 60 -8.07 7.38 -3.87
CA TRP A 60 -7.59 6.98 -2.56
C TRP A 60 -8.55 7.46 -1.47
N GLN A 61 -8.54 6.80 -0.33
CA GLN A 61 -9.27 7.29 0.82
C GLN A 61 -8.80 8.71 1.17
N LYS A 62 -9.76 9.56 1.56
CA LYS A 62 -9.52 10.98 1.85
C LYS A 62 -8.37 11.17 2.84
N GLU A 63 -8.32 10.36 3.90
CA GLU A 63 -7.26 10.40 4.91
C GLU A 63 -5.88 10.12 4.33
N ALA A 64 -5.78 9.25 3.29
CA ALA A 64 -4.52 8.96 2.63
C ALA A 64 -4.05 10.13 1.78
N ALA A 65 -4.93 10.71 0.99
CA ALA A 65 -4.62 11.88 0.18
C ALA A 65 -4.22 13.09 1.05
N GLU A 66 -4.93 13.31 2.14
CA GLU A 66 -4.60 14.37 3.12
C GLU A 66 -3.27 14.10 3.83
N PHE A 67 -2.96 12.84 4.15
CA PHE A 67 -1.68 12.47 4.75
C PHE A 67 -0.51 12.83 3.83
N VAL A 68 -0.58 12.46 2.55
CA VAL A 68 0.47 12.80 1.56
C VAL A 68 0.63 14.30 1.42
N ARG A 69 -0.47 15.04 1.24
CA ARG A 69 -0.45 16.50 1.07
C ARG A 69 0.13 17.22 2.28
N ARG A 70 -0.26 16.83 3.49
CA ARG A 70 0.22 17.43 4.73
C ARG A 70 1.69 17.19 4.99
N ASN A 71 2.20 16.02 4.61
CA ASN A 71 3.57 15.61 4.86
C ASN A 71 4.48 15.72 3.62
N ARG A 72 4.03 16.39 2.55
CA ARG A 72 4.75 16.46 1.27
C ARG A 72 6.21 16.89 1.40
N ALA A 73 6.51 17.85 2.27
CA ALA A 73 7.87 18.36 2.45
C ALA A 73 8.83 17.30 3.01
N VAL A 74 8.36 16.48 3.95
CA VAL A 74 9.14 15.36 4.50
C VAL A 74 9.25 14.26 3.46
N LEU A 75 8.13 13.86 2.85
CA LEU A 75 8.07 12.76 1.90
C LEU A 75 8.93 13.03 0.65
N ALA A 76 8.95 14.26 0.15
CA ALA A 76 9.75 14.63 -1.02
C ALA A 76 11.28 14.50 -0.79
N GLY A 77 11.72 14.55 0.47
CA GLY A 77 13.13 14.39 0.86
C GLY A 77 13.56 12.95 1.13
N HIS A 78 12.67 11.97 1.01
CA HIS A 78 12.93 10.59 1.37
C HIS A 78 12.51 9.60 0.27
N PRO A 79 13.06 8.39 0.25
CA PRO A 79 12.54 7.32 -0.61
C PRO A 79 11.10 6.96 -0.24
N VAL A 80 10.18 7.04 -1.22
CA VAL A 80 8.77 6.73 -1.05
C VAL A 80 8.30 5.72 -2.08
N TRP A 81 7.56 4.72 -1.65
CA TRP A 81 6.81 3.80 -2.53
C TRP A 81 5.33 3.88 -2.22
N LEU A 82 4.52 3.78 -3.25
CA LEU A 82 3.07 3.82 -3.13
C LEU A 82 2.46 2.47 -3.49
N PHE A 83 1.38 2.10 -2.82
CA PHE A 83 0.54 1.00 -3.29
C PHE A 83 -0.94 1.31 -3.13
N SER A 84 -1.71 0.82 -4.10
CA SER A 84 -3.17 0.84 -4.06
C SER A 84 -3.70 -0.56 -3.83
N SER A 85 -4.72 -0.71 -3.01
CA SER A 85 -5.43 -1.98 -2.87
C SER A 85 -6.83 -1.88 -3.46
N GLY A 86 -7.20 -2.88 -4.24
CA GLY A 86 -8.42 -2.88 -4.94
C GLY A 86 -8.30 -3.10 -6.28
N PRO A 87 -8.49 -3.56 -7.45
CA PRO A 87 -9.81 -4.06 -7.80
C PRO A 87 -10.11 -5.44 -7.15
N LEU A 88 -11.33 -5.92 -7.37
CA LEU A 88 -11.75 -7.26 -6.97
C LEU A 88 -11.73 -8.17 -8.20
N GLY A 89 -11.09 -9.33 -8.07
CA GLY A 89 -10.95 -10.28 -9.18
C GLY A 89 -9.57 -10.94 -9.20
N THR A 90 -9.41 -11.99 -10.01
CA THR A 90 -8.16 -12.76 -10.14
C THR A 90 -7.38 -12.41 -11.41
N GLU A 91 -8.02 -11.78 -12.37
CA GLU A 91 -7.45 -11.45 -13.66
C GLU A 91 -7.18 -9.95 -13.78
N PRO A 92 -6.02 -9.54 -14.32
CA PRO A 92 -5.74 -8.13 -14.59
C PRO A 92 -6.73 -7.51 -15.59
N ALA A 93 -7.25 -8.30 -16.52
CA ALA A 93 -8.24 -7.85 -17.49
C ALA A 93 -9.66 -8.18 -17.02
N GLY A 94 -10.52 -7.18 -16.92
CA GLY A 94 -11.95 -7.34 -16.64
C GLY A 94 -12.71 -7.93 -17.82
N ALA A 95 -14.01 -8.24 -17.64
CA ALA A 95 -14.89 -8.86 -18.64
C ALA A 95 -14.97 -8.13 -20.00
N GLU A 96 -14.57 -6.85 -20.05
CA GLU A 96 -14.52 -6.04 -21.27
C GLU A 96 -13.07 -5.81 -21.77
N GLY A 97 -12.09 -6.60 -21.32
CA GLY A 97 -10.69 -6.47 -21.71
C GLY A 97 -9.99 -5.23 -21.14
N ARG A 98 -10.63 -4.51 -20.21
CA ARG A 98 -10.01 -3.37 -19.51
C ARG A 98 -9.07 -3.89 -18.43
N ASP A 99 -7.86 -3.33 -18.38
CA ASP A 99 -6.91 -3.63 -17.32
C ASP A 99 -7.43 -3.06 -15.99
N LEU A 100 -7.82 -3.96 -15.08
CA LEU A 100 -8.37 -3.59 -13.77
C LEU A 100 -7.31 -2.93 -12.88
N THR A 101 -6.03 -3.18 -13.13
CA THR A 101 -4.95 -2.54 -12.37
C THR A 101 -4.81 -1.07 -12.75
N VAL A 102 -4.94 -0.74 -14.05
CA VAL A 102 -4.98 0.66 -14.52
C VAL A 102 -6.24 1.37 -14.03
N ALA A 103 -7.40 0.68 -14.05
CA ALA A 103 -8.64 1.24 -13.53
C ALA A 103 -8.61 1.50 -12.01
N ALA A 104 -7.72 0.84 -11.28
CA ALA A 104 -7.51 1.02 -9.85
C ALA A 104 -6.38 2.00 -9.52
N GLU A 105 -5.75 2.62 -10.52
CA GLU A 105 -4.85 3.74 -10.25
C GLU A 105 -5.66 4.93 -9.73
N PRO A 106 -5.26 5.52 -8.60
CA PRO A 106 -5.97 6.64 -8.03
C PRO A 106 -5.73 7.90 -8.90
N ARG A 107 -6.75 8.73 -9.03
CA ARG A 107 -6.64 10.00 -9.77
C ARG A 107 -5.60 10.95 -9.16
N GLU A 108 -5.34 10.82 -7.88
CA GLU A 108 -4.32 11.58 -7.14
C GLU A 108 -2.89 11.16 -7.50
N LEU A 109 -2.68 10.03 -8.21
CA LEU A 109 -1.33 9.51 -8.48
C LEU A 109 -0.44 10.51 -9.23
N ALA A 110 -0.99 11.24 -10.19
CA ALA A 110 -0.25 12.26 -10.92
C ALA A 110 0.21 13.41 -10.00
N GLU A 111 -0.69 13.89 -9.14
CA GLU A 111 -0.38 14.90 -8.11
C GLU A 111 0.73 14.42 -7.17
N PHE A 112 0.63 13.16 -6.69
CA PHE A 112 1.62 12.61 -5.78
C PHE A 112 2.96 12.39 -6.46
N THR A 113 2.97 11.96 -7.72
CA THR A 113 4.20 11.79 -8.49
C THR A 113 4.95 13.10 -8.63
N GLU A 114 4.25 14.18 -8.89
CA GLU A 114 4.84 15.52 -8.98
C GLU A 114 5.29 16.05 -7.59
N ALA A 115 4.49 15.79 -6.54
CA ALA A 115 4.72 16.38 -5.23
C ALA A 115 5.80 15.69 -4.41
N ILE A 116 5.95 14.38 -4.50
CA ILE A 116 6.83 13.58 -3.63
C ILE A 116 7.74 12.61 -4.37
N HIS A 117 7.72 12.59 -5.71
CA HIS A 117 8.60 11.78 -6.58
C HIS A 117 8.75 10.32 -6.11
N PRO A 118 7.66 9.54 -5.97
CA PRO A 118 7.74 8.19 -5.47
C PRO A 118 8.57 7.31 -6.40
N ARG A 119 9.33 6.37 -5.84
CA ARG A 119 10.15 5.40 -6.57
C ARG A 119 9.35 4.37 -7.34
N GLY A 120 8.10 4.22 -7.00
CA GLY A 120 7.16 3.36 -7.72
C GLY A 120 5.79 3.33 -7.08
N HIS A 121 4.83 2.88 -7.87
CA HIS A 121 3.46 2.60 -7.46
C HIS A 121 3.09 1.17 -7.87
N ARG A 122 2.39 0.46 -7.00
CA ARG A 122 1.84 -0.88 -7.29
C ARG A 122 0.36 -0.93 -6.95
N VAL A 123 -0.37 -1.63 -7.80
CA VAL A 123 -1.77 -1.99 -7.52
C VAL A 123 -1.81 -3.47 -7.14
N PHE A 124 -2.41 -3.77 -6.00
CA PHE A 124 -2.67 -5.13 -5.55
C PHE A 124 -4.16 -5.41 -5.56
N PHE A 125 -4.54 -6.61 -5.92
CA PHE A 125 -5.92 -7.04 -5.77
C PHE A 125 -6.34 -7.01 -4.30
N GLY A 126 -7.62 -6.74 -4.09
CA GLY A 126 -8.20 -6.61 -2.75
C GLY A 126 -8.87 -7.88 -2.26
N VAL A 127 -9.54 -7.74 -1.14
CA VAL A 127 -10.42 -8.77 -0.58
C VAL A 127 -11.80 -8.16 -0.36
N LEU A 128 -12.84 -8.92 -0.63
CA LEU A 128 -14.20 -8.59 -0.27
C LEU A 128 -14.78 -9.67 0.65
N ASP A 129 -14.88 -9.32 1.92
CA ASP A 129 -15.59 -10.10 2.93
C ASP A 129 -16.97 -9.49 3.17
N PRO A 130 -18.07 -10.18 2.81
CA PRO A 130 -19.42 -9.67 3.04
C PRO A 130 -19.73 -9.34 4.49
N GLY A 131 -19.08 -10.02 5.43
CA GLY A 131 -19.23 -9.78 6.86
C GLY A 131 -18.71 -8.40 7.29
N ARG A 132 -17.75 -7.85 6.57
CA ARG A 132 -17.13 -6.54 6.86
C ARG A 132 -17.75 -5.37 6.09
N LEU A 133 -18.73 -5.63 5.22
CA LEU A 133 -19.43 -4.60 4.45
C LEU A 133 -20.38 -3.78 5.32
N ARG A 134 -20.49 -2.48 5.02
CA ARG A 134 -21.50 -1.61 5.63
C ARG A 134 -22.90 -1.95 5.11
N LEU A 135 -23.94 -1.52 5.83
CA LEU A 135 -25.34 -1.82 5.49
C LEU A 135 -25.72 -1.45 4.04
N GLY A 136 -25.25 -0.30 3.54
CA GLY A 136 -25.49 0.14 2.16
C GLY A 136 -24.82 -0.77 1.12
N GLU A 137 -23.58 -1.18 1.34
CA GLU A 137 -22.83 -2.09 0.47
C GLU A 137 -23.45 -3.50 0.46
N ARG A 138 -23.95 -3.96 1.63
CA ARG A 138 -24.72 -5.21 1.74
C ARG A 138 -26.03 -5.15 0.95
N ALA A 139 -26.71 -4.00 0.95
CA ALA A 139 -27.94 -3.80 0.18
C ALA A 139 -27.66 -3.88 -1.33
N ILE A 140 -26.57 -3.29 -1.82
CA ILE A 140 -26.16 -3.38 -3.23
C ILE A 140 -25.89 -4.84 -3.61
N ARG A 141 -25.21 -5.63 -2.77
CA ARG A 141 -24.96 -7.07 -3.03
C ARG A 141 -26.21 -7.95 -3.06
N LYS A 142 -27.34 -7.52 -2.52
CA LYS A 142 -28.60 -8.26 -2.63
C LYS A 142 -29.15 -8.27 -4.05
N LEU A 143 -28.76 -7.32 -4.89
CA LEU A 143 -29.12 -7.26 -6.29
C LEU A 143 -28.19 -8.17 -7.13
N PRO A 144 -28.70 -8.89 -8.16
CA PRO A 144 -27.88 -9.74 -9.03
C PRO A 144 -26.69 -8.98 -9.66
N ALA A 145 -26.92 -7.78 -10.18
CA ALA A 145 -25.87 -6.92 -10.73
C ALA A 145 -24.85 -6.49 -9.66
N GLY A 146 -25.26 -6.29 -8.41
CA GLY A 146 -24.38 -5.91 -7.31
C GLY A 146 -23.43 -7.03 -6.88
N ARG A 147 -23.82 -8.31 -7.04
CA ARG A 147 -22.93 -9.45 -6.78
C ARG A 147 -21.82 -9.55 -7.83
N ALA A 148 -22.12 -9.22 -9.08
CA ALA A 148 -21.13 -9.18 -10.15
C ALA A 148 -20.12 -8.04 -9.97
N LEU A 149 -20.57 -6.89 -9.42
CA LEU A 149 -19.72 -5.73 -9.13
C LEU A 149 -18.86 -5.90 -7.86
N LEU A 150 -19.33 -6.70 -6.90
CA LEU A 150 -18.69 -6.95 -5.61
C LEU A 150 -18.56 -8.47 -5.38
N PRO A 151 -17.72 -9.17 -6.16
CA PRO A 151 -17.49 -10.60 -5.98
C PRO A 151 -16.86 -10.85 -4.62
N GLU A 152 -17.34 -11.89 -3.94
CA GLU A 152 -16.77 -12.33 -2.66
C GLU A 152 -15.49 -13.11 -2.91
N GLY A 153 -14.46 -12.84 -2.12
CA GLY A 153 -13.21 -13.59 -2.18
C GLY A 153 -12.01 -12.79 -1.72
N ASP A 154 -10.93 -13.52 -1.50
CA ASP A 154 -9.59 -12.96 -1.31
C ASP A 154 -8.82 -13.11 -2.62
N PHE A 155 -8.56 -12.00 -3.27
CA PHE A 155 -7.90 -11.92 -4.57
C PHE A 155 -6.45 -11.46 -4.45
N ARG A 156 -5.92 -11.32 -3.23
CA ARG A 156 -4.56 -10.87 -2.98
C ARG A 156 -3.55 -11.92 -3.38
N ASP A 157 -2.56 -11.53 -4.16
CA ASP A 157 -1.38 -12.34 -4.47
C ASP A 157 -0.27 -12.02 -3.45
N TRP A 158 -0.19 -12.84 -2.41
CA TRP A 158 0.80 -12.68 -1.35
C TRP A 158 2.23 -12.82 -1.85
N ALA A 159 2.48 -13.69 -2.83
CA ALA A 159 3.80 -13.87 -3.42
C ALA A 159 4.26 -12.60 -4.14
N GLN A 160 3.36 -11.94 -4.87
CA GLN A 160 3.61 -10.67 -5.55
C GLN A 160 3.87 -9.54 -4.54
N ILE A 161 3.07 -9.46 -3.46
CA ILE A 161 3.23 -8.45 -2.39
C ILE A 161 4.60 -8.62 -1.72
N GLU A 162 4.97 -9.85 -1.37
CA GLU A 162 6.27 -10.14 -0.75
C GLU A 162 7.45 -9.90 -1.71
N ALA A 163 7.31 -10.25 -2.98
CA ALA A 163 8.36 -9.98 -3.98
C ALA A 163 8.61 -8.48 -4.12
N TRP A 164 7.54 -7.67 -4.14
CA TRP A 164 7.65 -6.23 -4.18
C TRP A 164 8.30 -5.66 -2.90
N ALA A 165 7.90 -6.12 -1.71
CA ALA A 165 8.47 -5.71 -0.45
C ALA A 165 9.96 -6.06 -0.32
N ARG A 166 10.37 -7.26 -0.82
CA ARG A 166 11.79 -7.63 -0.93
C ARG A 166 12.56 -6.72 -1.88
N GLY A 167 11.92 -6.27 -2.97
CA GLY A 167 12.49 -5.27 -3.88
C GLY A 167 12.77 -3.95 -3.18
N ILE A 168 11.82 -3.46 -2.37
CA ILE A 168 11.99 -2.26 -1.54
C ILE A 168 13.16 -2.43 -0.56
N ALA A 169 13.20 -3.55 0.17
CA ALA A 169 14.26 -3.80 1.16
C ALA A 169 15.67 -3.83 0.56
N ARG A 170 15.80 -4.13 -0.74
CA ARG A 170 17.07 -4.18 -1.49
C ARG A 170 17.36 -2.88 -2.24
N ASP A 171 16.49 -1.90 -2.17
CA ASP A 171 16.71 -0.62 -2.86
C ASP A 171 17.97 0.07 -2.31
N PRO A 172 18.91 0.49 -3.16
CA PRO A 172 20.15 1.14 -2.72
C PRO A 172 19.92 2.38 -1.85
N ALA A 173 18.77 3.03 -1.97
CA ALA A 173 18.41 4.17 -1.14
C ALA A 173 18.21 3.82 0.34
N LEU A 174 17.95 2.55 0.66
CA LEU A 174 17.85 2.10 2.05
C LEU A 174 19.21 1.74 2.66
N GLY A 175 20.28 1.76 1.88
CA GLY A 175 21.58 1.29 2.28
C GLY A 175 21.60 -0.22 2.60
N THR A 176 22.73 -0.86 2.43
CA THR A 176 22.94 -2.18 3.03
C THR A 176 23.07 -1.95 4.55
N GLY A 177 22.15 -2.51 5.34
CA GLY A 177 22.23 -2.46 6.79
C GLY A 177 23.64 -2.83 7.23
N GLY A 178 24.36 -1.88 7.81
CA GLY A 178 25.77 -2.01 8.12
C GLY A 178 26.00 -3.26 8.97
N ALA A 179 26.72 -4.20 8.43
CA ALA A 179 27.46 -5.15 9.23
C ALA A 179 28.41 -4.32 10.10
N GLY A 180 28.07 -4.18 11.38
CA GLY A 180 28.92 -3.50 12.36
C GLY A 180 30.31 -4.12 12.34
N GLY A 181 31.24 -3.35 11.83
CA GLY A 181 32.65 -3.64 11.99
C GLY A 181 33.01 -3.56 13.47
N THR A 182 33.11 -4.67 14.15
CA THR A 182 33.90 -4.83 15.33
C THR A 182 35.36 -4.69 14.93
N GLY A 183 35.84 -3.45 14.88
CA GLY A 183 37.28 -3.20 14.90
C GLY A 183 37.78 -3.46 16.33
N ALA A 184 38.27 -4.66 16.54
CA ALA A 184 39.20 -4.89 17.63
C ALA A 184 40.50 -4.21 17.23
N ASP A 185 40.93 -3.28 18.03
CA ASP A 185 42.30 -2.80 17.97
C ASP A 185 42.96 -2.99 19.33
N SER A 186 44.12 -3.60 19.24
CA SER A 186 45.00 -4.07 20.30
C SER A 186 45.69 -2.92 21.03
#